data_5a374177afc2ad1e54068c82599e44aa
#
_entry.id   5a374177afc2ad1e54068c82599e44aa
#
_cell.length_a   1.000
_cell.length_b   1.000
_cell.length_c   1.000
_cell.angle_alpha   90.00
_cell.angle_beta   90.00
_cell.angle_gamma   90.00
#
_symmetry.space_group_name_H-M   'P 1'
#
loop_
_entity.id
_entity.type
_entity.pdbx_description
1 polymer ?
#
loop_
_entity_poly.entity_id
_entity_poly.type
_entity_poly.pdbx_seq_one_letter_code
_entity_poly.pdbx_strand_id
1 'polypeptide(L)'
;MLSLGVDGFIIQPTANFKAVHDRIRRAGKPVVFFDAAIYSPGTSWIKTNLYDGVYNATQALLDAGYEDFFSIAANMTEMRTRMERFQGYAEALAANGQLYKAIPIDHNKPSINELTEYFKFKFNPAKRTLIFVQNQWALPRVYKALQPMAHLLPQQIGLLGLNCEDWTNLTTPTVSTIIEPVDQEGREAAEMLLALLDGSSEPGEQRILECKLNWLDSTSI
;
A
#
# COMPACT_ATOMS: atom_id res chain seq x y z
N MET A 1 -3.24 27.70 7.50
CA MET A 1 -2.36 27.00 8.47
C MET A 1 -1.26 27.90 9.02
N LEU A 2 -0.38 28.51 8.20
CA LEU A 2 0.67 29.44 8.71
C LEU A 2 0.10 30.62 9.55
N SER A 3 -1.09 31.07 9.23
CA SER A 3 -1.81 32.14 9.97
C SER A 3 -2.39 31.68 11.32
N LEU A 4 -2.38 30.40 11.63
CA LEU A 4 -2.94 29.85 12.88
C LEU A 4 -1.91 29.77 14.03
N GLY A 5 -0.70 30.30 13.83
CA GLY A 5 0.32 30.30 14.87
C GLY A 5 0.90 28.93 15.25
N VAL A 6 0.80 27.95 14.35
CA VAL A 6 1.38 26.61 14.60
C VAL A 6 2.90 26.66 14.57
N ASP A 7 3.56 25.82 15.36
CA ASP A 7 5.01 25.82 15.53
C ASP A 7 5.72 24.91 14.52
N GLY A 8 5.06 23.86 14.02
CA GLY A 8 5.62 22.92 13.04
C GLY A 8 4.54 22.14 12.31
N PHE A 9 4.95 21.26 11.38
CA PHE A 9 4.05 20.54 10.50
C PHE A 9 4.46 19.09 10.33
N ILE A 10 3.47 18.18 10.35
CA ILE A 10 3.56 16.84 9.78
C ILE A 10 2.68 16.83 8.54
N ILE A 11 3.23 16.47 7.37
CA ILE A 11 2.54 16.61 6.09
C ILE A 11 2.72 15.36 5.23
N GLN A 12 1.60 14.77 4.81
CA GLN A 12 1.59 13.85 3.67
C GLN A 12 1.58 14.68 2.38
N PRO A 13 2.64 14.62 1.55
CA PRO A 13 2.73 15.45 0.35
C PRO A 13 1.78 14.95 -0.74
N THR A 14 1.16 15.88 -1.44
CA THR A 14 0.36 15.64 -2.65
C THR A 14 1.15 16.04 -3.91
N ALA A 15 0.62 15.75 -5.11
CA ALA A 15 1.29 16.03 -6.39
C ALA A 15 1.80 17.49 -6.55
N ASN A 16 1.11 18.48 -5.96
CA ASN A 16 1.45 19.91 -6.05
C ASN A 16 2.17 20.48 -4.81
N PHE A 17 2.80 19.61 -4.08
CA PHE A 17 3.36 19.89 -2.75
C PHE A 17 4.49 20.94 -2.72
N LYS A 18 5.29 21.06 -3.79
CA LYS A 18 6.51 21.93 -3.79
C LYS A 18 6.24 23.37 -3.36
N ALA A 19 5.18 23.99 -3.86
CA ALA A 19 4.85 25.38 -3.51
C ALA A 19 4.47 25.55 -2.03
N VAL A 20 3.82 24.55 -1.43
CA VAL A 20 3.48 24.53 0.00
C VAL A 20 4.74 24.38 0.84
N HIS A 21 5.62 23.45 0.47
CA HIS A 21 6.90 23.25 1.14
C HIS A 21 7.77 24.51 1.13
N ASP A 22 7.91 25.17 -0.01
CA ASP A 22 8.69 26.41 -0.14
C ASP A 22 8.14 27.56 0.74
N ARG A 23 6.83 27.60 0.94
CA ARG A 23 6.19 28.56 1.85
C ARG A 23 6.46 28.26 3.32
N ILE A 24 6.38 26.99 3.73
CA ILE A 24 6.65 26.55 5.10
C ILE A 24 8.13 26.81 5.44
N ARG A 25 9.03 26.43 4.55
CA ARG A 25 10.48 26.65 4.71
C ARG A 25 10.82 28.14 4.84
N ARG A 26 10.21 29.01 4.02
CA ARG A 26 10.41 30.47 4.14
C ARG A 26 9.87 31.05 5.45
N ALA A 27 8.89 30.41 6.06
CA ALA A 27 8.38 30.79 7.38
C ALA A 27 9.26 30.30 8.54
N GLY A 28 10.36 29.58 8.26
CA GLY A 28 11.27 29.05 9.27
C GLY A 28 10.66 28.00 10.19
N LYS A 29 9.56 27.35 9.74
CA LYS A 29 8.87 26.33 10.53
C LYS A 29 9.38 24.94 10.20
N PRO A 30 9.67 24.07 11.20
CA PRO A 30 10.05 22.70 10.96
C PRO A 30 8.93 21.90 10.31
N VAL A 31 9.30 20.94 9.47
CA VAL A 31 8.39 20.04 8.80
C VAL A 31 8.94 18.62 8.76
N VAL A 32 8.10 17.65 9.06
CA VAL A 32 8.34 16.23 8.84
C VAL A 32 7.36 15.72 7.79
N PHE A 33 7.88 15.10 6.74
CA PHE A 33 7.05 14.46 5.74
C PHE A 33 6.70 13.06 6.18
N PHE A 34 5.42 12.73 6.03
CA PHE A 34 4.81 11.48 6.44
C PHE A 34 4.35 10.71 5.20
N ASP A 35 4.50 9.37 5.21
CA ASP A 35 4.16 8.48 4.09
C ASP A 35 4.81 8.93 2.76
N ALA A 36 6.02 9.45 2.84
CA ALA A 36 6.72 9.96 1.66
C ALA A 36 8.22 10.14 1.91
N ALA A 37 9.02 9.89 0.88
CA ALA A 37 10.43 10.27 0.83
C ALA A 37 10.61 11.53 -0.02
N ILE A 38 11.21 12.56 0.57
CA ILE A 38 11.55 13.81 -0.11
C ILE A 38 13.08 13.96 -0.14
N TYR A 39 13.68 13.61 -1.24
CA TYR A 39 15.14 13.65 -1.43
C TYR A 39 15.63 15.08 -1.71
N SER A 40 15.48 15.96 -0.72
CA SER A 40 16.01 17.33 -0.73
C SER A 40 16.86 17.53 0.52
N PRO A 41 18.03 18.17 0.43
CA PRO A 41 18.89 18.40 1.59
C PRO A 41 18.14 19.08 2.75
N GLY A 42 18.36 18.60 3.97
CA GLY A 42 17.74 19.15 5.17
C GLY A 42 16.23 18.87 5.29
N THR A 43 15.72 17.88 4.60
CA THR A 43 14.30 17.49 4.67
C THR A 43 14.13 16.24 5.51
N SER A 44 13.38 16.36 6.62
CA SER A 44 13.03 15.23 7.48
C SER A 44 11.79 14.52 6.96
N TRP A 45 11.83 13.18 6.90
CA TRP A 45 10.71 12.37 6.46
C TRP A 45 10.73 10.96 7.06
N ILE A 46 9.57 10.38 7.12
CA ILE A 46 9.35 8.98 7.49
C ILE A 46 8.41 8.32 6.49
N LYS A 47 8.67 7.09 6.13
CA LYS A 47 7.82 6.28 5.26
C LYS A 47 7.94 4.80 5.56
N THR A 48 6.98 4.02 5.09
CA THR A 48 7.07 2.56 5.03
C THR A 48 7.73 2.10 3.73
N ASN A 49 8.53 1.02 3.82
CA ASN A 49 9.17 0.36 2.68
C ASN A 49 8.17 -0.55 1.94
N LEU A 50 7.28 0.07 1.18
CA LEU A 50 6.24 -0.63 0.44
C LEU A 50 6.78 -1.43 -0.75
N TYR A 51 7.87 -0.99 -1.35
CA TYR A 51 8.49 -1.72 -2.46
C TYR A 51 8.94 -3.12 -2.00
N ASP A 52 9.81 -3.19 -0.98
CA ASP A 52 10.33 -4.48 -0.51
C ASP A 52 9.23 -5.33 0.14
N GLY A 53 8.31 -4.73 0.89
CA GLY A 53 7.18 -5.44 1.49
C GLY A 53 6.33 -6.16 0.45
N VAL A 54 6.01 -5.48 -0.64
CA VAL A 54 5.22 -6.06 -1.75
C VAL A 54 6.04 -7.03 -2.60
N TYR A 55 7.31 -6.71 -2.86
CA TYR A 55 8.21 -7.61 -3.59
C TYR A 55 8.33 -8.96 -2.86
N ASN A 56 8.63 -8.94 -1.57
CA ASN A 56 8.81 -10.13 -0.75
C ASN A 56 7.50 -10.94 -0.62
N ALA A 57 6.36 -10.26 -0.44
CA ALA A 57 5.06 -10.92 -0.42
C ALA A 57 4.75 -11.60 -1.76
N THR A 58 5.06 -10.95 -2.88
CA THR A 58 4.85 -11.51 -4.22
C THR A 58 5.76 -12.72 -4.45
N GLN A 59 7.03 -12.65 -4.03
CA GLN A 59 7.96 -13.76 -4.14
C GLN A 59 7.49 -14.97 -3.33
N ALA A 60 7.03 -14.77 -2.09
CA ALA A 60 6.48 -15.86 -1.26
C ALA A 60 5.28 -16.55 -1.94
N LEU A 61 4.42 -15.79 -2.62
CA LEU A 61 3.27 -16.34 -3.35
C LEU A 61 3.68 -17.09 -4.62
N LEU A 62 4.71 -16.63 -5.33
CA LEU A 62 5.31 -17.37 -6.44
C LEU A 62 5.87 -18.71 -5.97
N ASP A 63 6.60 -18.71 -4.87
CA ASP A 63 7.19 -19.92 -4.26
C ASP A 63 6.10 -20.88 -3.76
N ALA A 64 4.93 -20.37 -3.35
CA ALA A 64 3.75 -21.13 -2.98
C ALA A 64 2.97 -21.69 -4.20
N GLY A 65 3.45 -21.44 -5.43
CA GLY A 65 2.91 -22.01 -6.66
C GLY A 65 1.73 -21.25 -7.27
N TYR A 66 1.59 -19.95 -7.02
CA TYR A 66 0.69 -19.11 -7.80
C TYR A 66 1.27 -18.83 -9.19
N GLU A 67 0.43 -18.92 -10.23
CA GLU A 67 0.85 -18.86 -11.64
C GLU A 67 0.06 -17.85 -12.49
N ASP A 68 -1.06 -17.37 -12.00
CA ASP A 68 -1.91 -16.38 -12.68
C ASP A 68 -2.15 -15.20 -11.73
N PHE A 69 -1.85 -13.98 -12.19
CA PHE A 69 -1.74 -12.82 -11.30
C PHE A 69 -2.63 -11.67 -11.75
N PHE A 70 -3.47 -11.17 -10.83
CA PHE A 70 -4.28 -9.97 -11.01
C PHE A 70 -3.79 -8.86 -10.08
N SER A 71 -3.63 -7.66 -10.62
CA SER A 71 -3.34 -6.44 -9.87
C SER A 71 -4.56 -5.52 -9.92
N ILE A 72 -5.18 -5.27 -8.77
CA ILE A 72 -6.31 -4.34 -8.65
C ILE A 72 -5.80 -3.09 -7.96
N ALA A 73 -5.69 -2.00 -8.71
CA ALA A 73 -5.12 -0.76 -8.23
C ALA A 73 -5.83 0.47 -8.78
N ALA A 74 -5.90 1.52 -7.95
CA ALA A 74 -6.30 2.85 -8.41
C ALA A 74 -5.21 3.46 -9.29
N ASN A 75 -5.54 4.57 -9.95
CA ASN A 75 -4.58 5.29 -10.78
C ASN A 75 -3.30 5.62 -9.99
N MET A 76 -2.15 5.22 -10.55
CA MET A 76 -0.84 5.28 -9.88
C MET A 76 -0.13 6.62 -10.06
N THR A 77 -0.58 7.47 -10.98
CA THR A 77 0.15 8.70 -11.36
C THR A 77 0.16 9.79 -10.28
N GLU A 78 -0.65 9.67 -9.24
CA GLU A 78 -0.87 10.73 -8.26
C GLU A 78 -0.10 10.56 -6.95
N MET A 79 0.38 9.36 -6.61
CA MET A 79 1.03 9.08 -5.33
C MET A 79 2.23 8.13 -5.48
N ARG A 80 3.38 8.56 -4.96
CA ARG A 80 4.63 7.81 -5.04
C ARG A 80 4.55 6.44 -4.35
N THR A 81 3.89 6.35 -3.21
CA THR A 81 3.68 5.10 -2.47
C THR A 81 2.89 4.07 -3.26
N ARG A 82 1.94 4.51 -4.11
CA ARG A 82 1.24 3.61 -5.05
C ARG A 82 2.17 3.07 -6.13
N MET A 83 3.09 3.91 -6.61
CA MET A 83 4.09 3.48 -7.59
C MET A 83 5.06 2.45 -7.00
N GLU A 84 5.55 2.68 -5.78
CA GLU A 84 6.44 1.75 -5.08
C GLU A 84 5.80 0.37 -4.89
N ARG A 85 4.54 0.31 -4.44
CA ARG A 85 3.78 -0.96 -4.31
C ARG A 85 3.66 -1.69 -5.64
N PHE A 86 3.24 -0.96 -6.66
CA PHE A 86 3.08 -1.53 -8.00
C PHE A 86 4.40 -2.02 -8.56
N GLN A 87 5.48 -1.25 -8.38
CA GLN A 87 6.80 -1.58 -8.87
C GLN A 87 7.33 -2.84 -8.18
N GLY A 88 7.21 -2.97 -6.85
CA GLY A 88 7.59 -4.18 -6.12
C GLY A 88 6.86 -5.43 -6.66
N TYR A 89 5.55 -5.32 -6.90
CA TYR A 89 4.75 -6.40 -7.48
C TYR A 89 5.20 -6.76 -8.90
N ALA A 90 5.31 -5.77 -9.77
CA ALA A 90 5.63 -5.98 -11.18
C ALA A 90 7.06 -6.55 -11.36
N GLU A 91 8.03 -6.05 -10.60
CA GLU A 91 9.41 -6.51 -10.68
C GLU A 91 9.61 -7.93 -10.12
N ALA A 92 8.93 -8.28 -9.02
CA ALA A 92 8.95 -9.65 -8.51
C ALA A 92 8.39 -10.64 -9.54
N LEU A 93 7.28 -10.32 -10.19
CA LEU A 93 6.71 -11.15 -11.27
C LEU A 93 7.64 -11.22 -12.48
N ALA A 94 8.18 -10.09 -12.94
CA ALA A 94 9.07 -10.03 -14.09
C ALA A 94 10.37 -10.84 -13.87
N ALA A 95 10.94 -10.80 -12.67
CA ALA A 95 12.13 -11.59 -12.29
C ALA A 95 11.90 -13.11 -12.38
N ASN A 96 10.62 -13.54 -12.27
CA ASN A 96 10.21 -14.94 -12.39
C ASN A 96 9.53 -15.26 -13.73
N GLY A 97 9.63 -14.39 -14.74
CA GLY A 97 9.03 -14.58 -16.06
C GLY A 97 7.50 -14.59 -16.08
N GLN A 98 6.87 -14.05 -15.04
CA GLN A 98 5.41 -13.98 -14.91
C GLN A 98 4.86 -12.62 -15.37
N LEU A 99 3.63 -12.64 -15.81
CA LEU A 99 2.86 -11.46 -16.18
C LEU A 99 1.65 -11.31 -15.25
N TYR A 100 1.09 -10.10 -15.15
CA TYR A 100 -0.12 -9.82 -14.41
C TYR A 100 -1.20 -9.18 -15.29
N LYS A 101 -2.45 -9.32 -14.86
CA LYS A 101 -3.62 -8.67 -15.46
C LYS A 101 -4.00 -7.48 -14.58
N ALA A 102 -3.88 -6.27 -15.14
CA ALA A 102 -4.24 -5.05 -14.42
C ALA A 102 -5.73 -4.78 -14.50
N ILE A 103 -6.36 -4.51 -13.35
CA ILE A 103 -7.75 -4.06 -13.23
C ILE A 103 -7.73 -2.69 -12.56
N PRO A 104 -7.91 -1.61 -13.32
CA PRO A 104 -8.03 -0.29 -12.74
C PRO A 104 -9.32 -0.18 -11.92
N ILE A 105 -9.23 0.43 -10.74
CA ILE A 105 -10.36 0.62 -9.83
C ILE A 105 -10.42 2.05 -9.32
N ASP A 106 -11.63 2.60 -9.21
CA ASP A 106 -11.92 3.83 -8.49
C ASP A 106 -13.06 3.61 -7.48
N HIS A 107 -13.52 4.67 -6.82
CA HIS A 107 -14.59 4.56 -5.84
C HIS A 107 -15.93 4.06 -6.39
N ASN A 108 -16.16 4.20 -7.68
CA ASN A 108 -17.42 3.86 -8.35
C ASN A 108 -17.31 2.63 -9.26
N LYS A 109 -16.15 2.46 -9.94
CA LYS A 109 -15.95 1.44 -10.98
C LYS A 109 -14.66 0.63 -10.78
N PRO A 110 -14.64 -0.65 -11.19
CA PRO A 110 -15.81 -1.45 -11.55
C PRO A 110 -16.69 -1.76 -10.33
N SER A 111 -17.99 -1.97 -10.56
CA SER A 111 -18.95 -2.43 -9.55
C SER A 111 -18.66 -3.87 -9.09
N ILE A 112 -19.30 -4.30 -8.00
CA ILE A 112 -19.18 -5.69 -7.51
C ILE A 112 -19.57 -6.69 -8.60
N ASN A 113 -20.69 -6.46 -9.31
CA ASN A 113 -21.14 -7.36 -10.36
C ASN A 113 -20.18 -7.41 -11.55
N GLU A 114 -19.67 -6.27 -12.00
CA GLU A 114 -18.68 -6.21 -13.08
C GLU A 114 -17.39 -6.97 -12.70
N LEU A 115 -16.92 -6.84 -11.48
CA LEU A 115 -15.77 -7.61 -10.97
C LEU A 115 -16.08 -9.11 -10.91
N THR A 116 -17.26 -9.50 -10.41
CA THR A 116 -17.66 -10.90 -10.34
C THR A 116 -17.68 -11.57 -11.71
N GLU A 117 -18.29 -10.92 -12.69
CA GLU A 117 -18.36 -11.45 -14.06
C GLU A 117 -16.97 -11.45 -14.73
N TYR A 118 -16.15 -10.44 -14.44
CA TYR A 118 -14.78 -10.42 -14.94
C TYR A 118 -13.95 -11.58 -14.38
N PHE A 119 -14.01 -11.85 -13.06
CA PHE A 119 -13.28 -12.95 -12.45
C PHE A 119 -13.77 -14.31 -12.99
N LYS A 120 -15.08 -14.55 -13.07
CA LYS A 120 -15.63 -15.78 -13.67
C LYS A 120 -15.14 -16.01 -15.09
N PHE A 121 -15.10 -14.94 -15.90
CA PHE A 121 -14.67 -15.02 -17.30
C PHE A 121 -13.15 -15.25 -17.44
N LYS A 122 -12.34 -14.64 -16.55
CA LYS A 122 -10.88 -14.68 -16.64
C LYS A 122 -10.23 -15.79 -15.81
N PHE A 123 -10.97 -16.39 -14.91
CA PHE A 123 -10.46 -17.47 -14.08
C PHE A 123 -10.03 -18.68 -14.92
N ASN A 124 -8.82 -19.16 -14.66
CA ASN A 124 -8.30 -20.36 -15.30
C ASN A 124 -8.22 -21.50 -14.26
N PRO A 125 -9.09 -22.51 -14.30
CA PRO A 125 -9.10 -23.58 -13.30
C PRO A 125 -7.85 -24.47 -13.33
N ALA A 126 -7.01 -24.38 -14.36
CA ALA A 126 -5.74 -25.12 -14.44
C ALA A 126 -4.57 -24.42 -13.75
N LYS A 127 -4.78 -23.17 -13.24
CA LYS A 127 -3.73 -22.37 -12.60
C LYS A 127 -4.19 -21.85 -11.25
N ARG A 128 -3.27 -21.77 -10.29
CA ARG A 128 -3.53 -21.05 -9.06
C ARG A 128 -3.44 -19.54 -9.33
N THR A 129 -4.51 -18.84 -9.04
CA THR A 129 -4.68 -17.41 -9.33
C THR A 129 -4.48 -16.58 -8.07
N LEU A 130 -3.62 -15.56 -8.11
CA LEU A 130 -3.54 -14.54 -7.07
C LEU A 130 -4.27 -13.27 -7.50
N ILE A 131 -5.09 -12.73 -6.62
CA ILE A 131 -5.70 -11.41 -6.75
C ILE A 131 -5.08 -10.51 -5.68
N PHE A 132 -4.24 -9.56 -6.09
CA PHE A 132 -3.66 -8.56 -5.20
C PHE A 132 -4.40 -7.24 -5.30
N VAL A 133 -5.00 -6.80 -4.19
CA VAL A 133 -5.73 -5.54 -4.08
C VAL A 133 -4.85 -4.50 -3.40
N GLN A 134 -4.29 -3.60 -4.19
CA GLN A 134 -3.27 -2.65 -3.77
C GLN A 134 -3.81 -1.41 -3.02
N ASN A 135 -5.13 -1.28 -2.89
CA ASN A 135 -5.76 -0.17 -2.20
C ASN A 135 -6.72 -0.69 -1.13
N GLN A 136 -6.48 -0.30 0.12
CA GLN A 136 -7.26 -0.70 1.29
C GLN A 136 -8.77 -0.54 1.08
N TRP A 137 -9.22 0.62 0.61
CA TRP A 137 -10.64 0.91 0.40
C TRP A 137 -11.32 0.05 -0.70
N ALA A 138 -10.54 -0.55 -1.59
CA ALA A 138 -11.06 -1.41 -2.66
C ALA A 138 -11.26 -2.87 -2.22
N LEU A 139 -10.53 -3.33 -1.19
CA LEU A 139 -10.52 -4.71 -0.74
C LEU A 139 -11.92 -5.25 -0.36
N PRO A 140 -12.79 -4.51 0.37
CA PRO A 140 -14.15 -5.00 0.68
C PRO A 140 -15.00 -5.24 -0.56
N ARG A 141 -14.84 -4.42 -1.61
CA ARG A 141 -15.56 -4.58 -2.88
C ARG A 141 -15.10 -5.83 -3.61
N VAL A 142 -13.79 -6.05 -3.69
CA VAL A 142 -13.21 -7.23 -4.33
C VAL A 142 -13.57 -8.50 -3.56
N TYR A 143 -13.49 -8.49 -2.24
CA TYR A 143 -13.92 -9.59 -1.39
C TYR A 143 -15.39 -9.98 -1.65
N LYS A 144 -16.29 -9.00 -1.70
CA LYS A 144 -17.70 -9.23 -2.04
C LYS A 144 -17.88 -9.79 -3.46
N ALA A 145 -17.10 -9.34 -4.42
CA ALA A 145 -17.15 -9.84 -5.79
C ALA A 145 -16.71 -11.32 -5.91
N LEU A 146 -15.85 -11.78 -5.00
CA LEU A 146 -15.38 -13.17 -4.96
C LEU A 146 -16.33 -14.13 -4.22
N GLN A 147 -17.36 -13.65 -3.51
CA GLN A 147 -18.26 -14.50 -2.73
C GLN A 147 -18.92 -15.64 -3.56
N PRO A 148 -19.36 -15.42 -4.82
CA PRO A 148 -19.89 -16.52 -5.65
C PRO A 148 -18.84 -17.60 -5.98
N MET A 149 -17.55 -17.32 -5.79
CA MET A 149 -16.43 -18.23 -6.01
C MET A 149 -15.67 -18.54 -4.72
N ALA A 150 -16.25 -18.26 -3.54
CA ALA A 150 -15.58 -18.44 -2.24
C ALA A 150 -15.09 -19.88 -2.01
N HIS A 151 -15.76 -20.89 -2.59
CA HIS A 151 -15.35 -22.29 -2.53
C HIS A 151 -14.00 -22.59 -3.23
N LEU A 152 -13.48 -21.65 -4.03
CA LEU A 152 -12.18 -21.77 -4.70
C LEU A 152 -11.04 -21.17 -3.85
N LEU A 153 -11.36 -20.43 -2.79
CA LEU A 153 -10.36 -19.83 -1.88
C LEU A 153 -10.01 -20.82 -0.75
N PRO A 154 -8.75 -20.98 -0.41
CA PRO A 154 -7.53 -20.42 -1.04
C PRO A 154 -6.90 -21.34 -2.10
N GLN A 155 -7.47 -22.54 -2.32
CA GLN A 155 -6.80 -23.61 -3.09
C GLN A 155 -6.52 -23.22 -4.55
N GLN A 156 -7.45 -22.51 -5.18
CA GLN A 156 -7.33 -22.09 -6.58
C GLN A 156 -7.23 -20.57 -6.73
N ILE A 157 -7.88 -19.82 -5.84
CA ILE A 157 -7.83 -18.34 -5.83
C ILE A 157 -7.27 -17.87 -4.50
N GLY A 158 -6.16 -17.15 -4.53
CA GLY A 158 -5.62 -16.41 -3.40
C GLY A 158 -6.06 -14.95 -3.44
N LEU A 159 -6.32 -14.37 -2.27
CA LEU A 159 -6.61 -12.95 -2.11
C LEU A 159 -5.61 -12.33 -1.15
N LEU A 160 -4.86 -11.35 -1.64
CA LEU A 160 -3.96 -10.53 -0.85
C LEU A 160 -4.43 -9.07 -0.84
N GLY A 161 -4.50 -8.47 0.32
CA GLY A 161 -4.84 -7.06 0.50
C GLY A 161 -3.69 -6.21 1.03
N LEU A 162 -3.99 -4.94 1.26
CA LEU A 162 -3.13 -4.00 1.96
C LEU A 162 -3.88 -3.45 3.17
N ASN A 163 -3.27 -3.48 4.36
CA ASN A 163 -3.88 -3.06 5.63
C ASN A 163 -5.22 -3.77 5.91
N CYS A 164 -6.20 -3.12 6.54
CA CYS A 164 -7.56 -3.66 6.78
C CYS A 164 -7.68 -4.72 7.86
N GLU A 165 -6.85 -4.69 8.91
CA GLU A 165 -6.89 -5.69 9.97
C GLU A 165 -8.25 -5.76 10.69
N ASP A 166 -9.02 -4.66 10.74
CA ASP A 166 -10.27 -4.54 11.50
C ASP A 166 -11.33 -5.58 11.09
N TRP A 167 -11.39 -5.94 9.81
CA TRP A 167 -12.40 -6.87 9.31
C TRP A 167 -11.83 -8.12 8.63
N THR A 168 -10.60 -8.10 8.15
CA THR A 168 -9.99 -9.22 7.42
C THR A 168 -9.85 -10.48 8.27
N ASN A 169 -9.72 -10.31 9.58
CA ASN A 169 -9.71 -11.40 10.55
C ASN A 169 -11.12 -11.95 10.90
N LEU A 170 -12.18 -11.26 10.48
CA LEU A 170 -13.57 -11.62 10.78
C LEU A 170 -14.27 -12.31 9.59
N THR A 171 -13.58 -12.50 8.48
CA THR A 171 -14.13 -13.11 7.27
C THR A 171 -13.85 -14.61 7.19
N THR A 172 -14.54 -15.30 6.28
CA THR A 172 -14.30 -16.71 5.98
C THR A 172 -14.17 -16.89 4.45
N PRO A 173 -12.96 -17.20 3.94
CA PRO A 173 -11.68 -17.27 4.67
C PRO A 173 -11.22 -15.90 5.20
N THR A 174 -10.38 -15.90 6.23
CA THR A 174 -9.67 -14.70 6.69
C THR A 174 -8.72 -14.21 5.61
N VAL A 175 -8.54 -12.88 5.46
CA VAL A 175 -7.82 -12.31 4.30
C VAL A 175 -6.39 -11.91 4.66
N SER A 176 -5.42 -12.49 3.96
CA SER A 176 -4.01 -12.13 4.06
C SER A 176 -3.76 -10.69 3.63
N THR A 177 -2.87 -10.00 4.35
CA THR A 177 -2.60 -8.58 4.11
C THR A 177 -1.12 -8.24 4.30
N ILE A 178 -0.66 -7.27 3.53
CA ILE A 178 0.57 -6.53 3.80
C ILE A 178 0.20 -5.36 4.70
N ILE A 179 0.84 -5.23 5.84
CA ILE A 179 0.50 -4.25 6.89
C ILE A 179 1.60 -3.21 6.96
N GLU A 180 1.23 -1.96 6.78
CA GLU A 180 2.06 -0.79 7.05
C GLU A 180 1.99 -0.48 8.55
N PRO A 181 3.11 -0.19 9.23
CA PRO A 181 3.11 0.12 10.67
C PRO A 181 2.66 1.57 10.91
N VAL A 182 1.43 1.93 10.50
CA VAL A 182 0.92 3.31 10.47
C VAL A 182 0.92 3.99 11.83
N ASP A 183 0.65 3.26 12.91
CA ASP A 183 0.70 3.79 14.29
C ASP A 183 2.14 4.14 14.71
N GLN A 184 3.10 3.30 14.33
CA GLN A 184 4.52 3.55 14.57
C GLN A 184 4.99 4.74 13.74
N GLU A 185 4.64 4.77 12.47
CA GLU A 185 5.00 5.85 11.55
C GLU A 185 4.48 7.21 12.04
N GLY A 186 3.21 7.25 12.48
CA GLY A 186 2.60 8.46 13.05
C GLY A 186 3.27 8.92 14.34
N ARG A 187 3.60 7.99 15.25
CA ARG A 187 4.28 8.28 16.51
C ARG A 187 5.69 8.82 16.25
N GLU A 188 6.46 8.13 15.42
CA GLU A 188 7.83 8.55 15.10
C GLU A 188 7.88 9.87 14.32
N ALA A 189 6.91 10.14 13.44
CA ALA A 189 6.78 11.45 12.79
C ALA A 189 6.58 12.59 13.81
N ALA A 190 5.76 12.33 14.84
CA ALA A 190 5.55 13.29 15.92
C ALA A 190 6.81 13.49 16.78
N GLU A 191 7.52 12.41 17.12
CA GLU A 191 8.79 12.46 17.85
C GLU A 191 9.85 13.26 17.08
N MET A 192 9.99 13.01 15.77
CA MET A 192 10.89 13.78 14.89
C MET A 192 10.54 15.26 14.89
N LEU A 193 9.24 15.62 14.80
CA LEU A 193 8.83 17.01 14.82
C LEU A 193 9.13 17.69 16.17
N LEU A 194 8.85 17.01 17.29
CA LEU A 194 9.14 17.52 18.63
C LEU A 194 10.64 17.77 18.82
N ALA A 195 11.48 16.84 18.38
CA ALA A 195 12.94 16.98 18.44
C ALA A 195 13.47 18.16 17.60
N LEU A 196 12.83 18.48 16.47
CA LEU A 196 13.13 19.67 15.68
C LEU A 196 12.68 20.96 16.38
N LEU A 197 11.57 20.93 17.12
CA LEU A 197 10.99 22.08 17.82
C LEU A 197 11.80 22.46 19.07
N ASP A 198 12.30 21.47 19.81
CA ASP A 198 13.09 21.69 21.02
C ASP A 198 14.60 21.83 20.74
N GLY A 199 15.03 21.65 19.48
CA GLY A 199 16.42 21.80 19.04
C GLY A 199 17.32 20.63 19.42
N SER A 200 16.76 19.49 19.83
CA SER A 200 17.51 18.25 20.12
C SER A 200 17.90 17.46 18.86
N SER A 201 17.33 17.81 17.70
CA SER A 201 17.65 17.23 16.39
C SER A 201 17.79 18.31 15.33
N GLU A 202 18.60 18.03 14.32
CA GLU A 202 18.75 18.88 13.14
C GLU A 202 17.84 18.41 11.99
N PRO A 203 17.41 19.32 11.08
CA PRO A 203 16.64 18.93 9.89
C PRO A 203 17.43 17.97 8.97
N GLY A 204 16.73 16.96 8.43
CA GLY A 204 17.32 16.01 7.48
C GLY A 204 17.28 14.55 7.96
N GLU A 205 16.69 14.28 9.11
CA GLU A 205 16.48 12.90 9.56
C GLU A 205 15.52 12.16 8.63
N GLN A 206 15.87 10.91 8.28
CA GLN A 206 15.12 10.08 7.36
C GLN A 206 14.90 8.71 7.99
N ARG A 207 13.65 8.26 8.05
CA ARG A 207 13.29 6.97 8.62
C ARG A 207 12.52 6.12 7.60
N ILE A 208 12.86 4.84 7.54
CA ILE A 208 12.16 3.84 6.73
C ILE A 208 11.72 2.73 7.67
N LEU A 209 10.43 2.43 7.67
CA LEU A 209 9.83 1.35 8.44
C LEU A 209 9.52 0.16 7.52
N GLU A 210 9.59 -1.06 8.05
CA GLU A 210 9.32 -2.27 7.29
C GLU A 210 7.84 -2.67 7.38
N CYS A 211 7.29 -3.22 6.29
CA CYS A 211 5.98 -3.84 6.28
C CYS A 211 5.99 -5.15 7.08
N LYS A 212 4.84 -5.49 7.68
CA LYS A 212 4.56 -6.81 8.21
C LYS A 212 3.72 -7.61 7.23
N LEU A 213 4.07 -8.86 6.98
CA LEU A 213 3.25 -9.79 6.20
C LEU A 213 2.36 -10.59 7.15
N ASN A 214 1.06 -10.43 7.04
CA ASN A 214 0.06 -11.15 7.82
C ASN A 214 -0.59 -12.21 6.93
N TRP A 215 -0.03 -13.43 6.97
CA TRP A 215 -0.55 -14.57 6.22
C TRP A 215 -1.73 -15.19 6.95
N LEU A 216 -2.87 -15.29 6.27
CA LEU A 216 -4.13 -15.82 6.76
C LEU A 216 -4.72 -16.80 5.73
N ASP A 217 -5.95 -17.25 5.96
CA ASP A 217 -6.56 -18.37 5.21
C ASP A 217 -6.80 -18.06 3.70
N SER A 218 -6.83 -16.80 3.27
CA SER A 218 -7.09 -16.47 1.86
C SER A 218 -5.91 -16.71 0.92
N THR A 219 -4.73 -17.05 1.47
CA THR A 219 -3.55 -17.50 0.73
C THR A 219 -3.03 -18.78 1.35
N SER A 220 -2.69 -19.77 0.54
CA SER A 220 -2.03 -20.99 1.04
C SER A 220 -0.53 -20.81 0.93
N ILE A 221 0.11 -20.37 2.01
CA ILE A 221 1.56 -20.26 2.16
C ILE A 221 2.00 -21.17 3.28
#